data_29df8817c0393bebfaa0865d8fd78be8
#
_entry.id   29df8817c0393bebfaa0865d8fd78be8
#
_cell.length_a   1.000
_cell.length_b   1.000
_cell.length_c   1.000
_cell.angle_alpha   90.00
_cell.angle_beta   90.00
_cell.angle_gamma   90.00
#
_symmetry.space_group_name_H-M   'P 1'
#
loop_
_entity.id
_entity.type
_entity.pdbx_description
1 polymer ?
#
loop_
_entity_poly.entity_id
_entity_poly.type
_entity_poly.pdbx_seq_one_letter_code
_entity_poly.pdbx_strand_id
1 'polypeptide(L)'
;MSGYQKEKRLVLDYYQALDSATDTRIIEVLDNFTSKNYIWRAFHPFGLQTNVNEIAELFWKPLKHSLTSMQRRIDVFFAGSNYIDDNNSVWVCSMGHLIGLFDFPWLGIKPTKKLTMLRYAEFHKIENGKISETAFYFDIPHLMLQAGYSPFPDQRAAHLIQPGPAPHDALLFSDADFTEGKK
;
A
#
# COMPACT_ATOMS: atom_id res chain seq x y z
N MET A 1 4.86 18.74 20.35
CA MET A 1 5.52 17.54 19.78
C MET A 1 5.18 17.51 18.32
N SER A 2 6.13 17.42 17.43
CA SER A 2 5.85 17.29 15.99
C SER A 2 5.25 15.89 15.77
N GLY A 3 3.99 15.84 15.37
CA GLY A 3 3.27 14.55 15.22
C GLY A 3 3.68 13.81 13.95
N TYR A 4 4.87 13.25 13.88
CA TYR A 4 5.35 12.36 12.80
C TYR A 4 5.22 12.93 11.37
N GLN A 5 5.24 14.26 11.22
CA GLN A 5 5.02 14.92 9.92
C GLN A 5 6.12 14.60 8.90
N LYS A 6 7.37 14.45 9.38
CA LYS A 6 8.50 14.09 8.52
C LYS A 6 8.33 12.67 7.95
N GLU A 7 7.93 11.74 8.80
CA GLU A 7 7.72 10.33 8.44
C GLU A 7 6.53 10.19 7.50
N LYS A 8 5.43 10.89 7.78
CA LYS A 8 4.26 10.92 6.89
C LYS A 8 4.60 11.51 5.53
N ARG A 9 5.35 12.64 5.50
CA ARG A 9 5.80 13.26 4.25
C ARG A 9 6.68 12.32 3.44
N LEU A 10 7.64 11.64 4.08
CA LEU A 10 8.50 10.66 3.43
C LEU A 10 7.68 9.60 2.68
N VAL A 11 6.64 9.05 3.33
CA VAL A 11 5.80 8.01 2.71
C VAL A 11 4.94 8.58 1.58
N LEU A 12 4.41 9.80 1.71
CA LEU A 12 3.67 10.44 0.62
C LEU A 12 4.56 10.74 -0.59
N ASP A 13 5.78 11.23 -0.36
CA ASP A 13 6.74 11.48 -1.42
C ASP A 13 7.18 10.16 -2.11
N TYR A 14 7.35 9.08 -1.32
CA TYR A 14 7.57 7.72 -1.85
C TYR A 14 6.41 7.26 -2.74
N TYR A 15 5.17 7.41 -2.29
CA TYR A 15 4.01 7.04 -3.09
C TYR A 15 3.94 7.83 -4.38
N GLN A 16 4.11 9.15 -4.31
CA GLN A 16 4.11 10.01 -5.50
C GLN A 16 5.19 9.59 -6.50
N ALA A 17 6.42 9.32 -6.02
CA ALA A 17 7.51 8.88 -6.85
C ALA A 17 7.25 7.51 -7.49
N LEU A 18 6.75 6.54 -6.69
CA LEU A 18 6.48 5.17 -7.15
C LEU A 18 5.31 5.12 -8.13
N ASP A 19 4.21 5.82 -7.82
CA ASP A 19 3.01 5.81 -8.65
C ASP A 19 3.26 6.48 -10.02
N SER A 20 4.13 7.51 -10.08
CA SER A 20 4.54 8.17 -11.32
C SER A 20 5.72 7.50 -12.05
N ALA A 21 6.41 6.54 -11.41
CA ALA A 21 7.57 5.90 -12.01
C ALA A 21 7.21 5.05 -13.23
N THR A 22 8.03 5.15 -14.28
CA THR A 22 8.06 4.15 -15.35
C THR A 22 8.73 2.87 -14.87
N ASP A 23 8.53 1.75 -15.56
CA ASP A 23 9.10 0.45 -15.19
C ASP A 23 10.62 0.50 -14.96
N THR A 24 11.32 1.30 -15.77
CA THR A 24 12.78 1.48 -15.67
C THR A 24 13.23 2.24 -14.43
N ARG A 25 12.33 3.04 -13.82
CA ARG A 25 12.64 3.90 -12.67
C ARG A 25 12.18 3.33 -11.33
N ILE A 26 11.41 2.24 -11.31
CA ILE A 26 10.88 1.66 -10.06
C ILE A 26 12.01 1.30 -9.10
N ILE A 27 13.07 0.67 -9.60
CA ILE A 27 14.23 0.26 -8.77
C ILE A 27 14.92 1.50 -8.17
N GLU A 28 15.15 2.53 -8.97
CA GLU A 28 15.72 3.80 -8.50
C GLU A 28 14.88 4.42 -7.38
N VAL A 29 13.55 4.42 -7.53
CA VAL A 29 12.66 4.94 -6.50
C VAL A 29 12.75 4.12 -5.22
N LEU A 30 12.71 2.79 -5.31
CA LEU A 30 12.87 1.91 -4.15
C LEU A 30 14.19 2.18 -3.43
N ASP A 31 15.32 2.22 -4.15
CA ASP A 31 16.64 2.50 -3.57
C ASP A 31 16.71 3.88 -2.90
N ASN A 32 16.05 4.89 -3.50
CA ASN A 32 16.08 6.24 -2.98
C ASN A 32 15.28 6.40 -1.67
N PHE A 33 14.22 5.65 -1.47
CA PHE A 33 13.34 5.79 -0.32
C PHE A 33 13.56 4.74 0.77
N THR A 34 14.16 3.59 0.44
CA THR A 34 14.34 2.49 1.39
C THR A 34 15.76 2.44 1.96
N SER A 35 15.92 1.75 3.08
CA SER A 35 17.21 1.50 3.70
C SER A 35 17.97 0.37 2.98
N LYS A 36 19.28 0.27 3.20
CA LYS A 36 20.12 -0.81 2.63
C LYS A 36 19.68 -2.20 3.07
N ASN A 37 19.10 -2.31 4.27
CA ASN A 37 18.59 -3.57 4.83
C ASN A 37 17.06 -3.60 4.79
N TYR A 38 16.48 -3.07 3.72
CA TYR A 38 15.04 -3.00 3.55
C TYR A 38 14.40 -4.38 3.53
N ILE A 39 13.30 -4.53 4.27
CA ILE A 39 12.49 -5.73 4.32
C ILE A 39 11.11 -5.42 3.78
N TRP A 40 10.66 -6.17 2.79
CA TRP A 40 9.31 -6.09 2.26
C TRP A 40 8.59 -7.41 2.50
N ARG A 41 7.43 -7.34 3.16
CA ARG A 41 6.60 -8.50 3.51
C ARG A 41 5.25 -8.37 2.83
N ALA A 42 4.83 -9.43 2.15
CA ALA A 42 3.51 -9.53 1.57
C ALA A 42 2.96 -10.95 1.72
N PHE A 43 1.71 -11.13 1.32
CA PHE A 43 1.09 -12.46 1.26
C PHE A 43 1.66 -13.33 0.13
N HIS A 44 1.30 -14.63 0.18
CA HIS A 44 1.49 -15.50 -0.97
C HIS A 44 0.90 -14.88 -2.25
N PRO A 45 1.60 -14.93 -3.41
CA PRO A 45 2.83 -15.69 -3.65
C PRO A 45 4.14 -14.94 -3.37
N PHE A 46 4.11 -13.71 -2.89
CA PHE A 46 5.29 -12.83 -2.82
C PHE A 46 6.17 -13.08 -1.60
N GLY A 47 5.56 -13.33 -0.44
CA GLY A 47 6.30 -13.61 0.80
C GLY A 47 7.19 -12.46 1.29
N LEU A 48 8.36 -12.82 1.80
CA LEU A 48 9.36 -11.89 2.30
C LEU A 48 10.43 -11.67 1.24
N GLN A 49 10.72 -10.39 0.94
CA GLN A 49 11.76 -9.96 0.02
C GLN A 49 12.71 -8.97 0.71
N THR A 50 13.98 -9.07 0.42
CA THR A 50 15.03 -8.17 0.95
C THR A 50 15.83 -7.48 -0.14
N ASN A 51 15.45 -7.68 -1.40
CA ASN A 51 16.11 -7.13 -2.57
C ASN A 51 15.14 -6.27 -3.36
N VAL A 52 15.44 -4.99 -3.52
CA VAL A 52 14.58 -4.04 -4.24
C VAL A 52 14.37 -4.41 -5.71
N ASN A 53 15.34 -5.07 -6.35
CA ASN A 53 15.19 -5.56 -7.72
C ASN A 53 14.11 -6.66 -7.78
N GLU A 54 14.14 -7.60 -6.82
CA GLU A 54 13.14 -8.66 -6.76
C GLU A 54 11.74 -8.10 -6.49
N ILE A 55 11.62 -7.12 -5.57
CA ILE A 55 10.36 -6.44 -5.29
C ILE A 55 9.81 -5.75 -6.55
N ALA A 56 10.68 -5.05 -7.29
CA ALA A 56 10.31 -4.39 -8.53
C ALA A 56 9.85 -5.39 -9.60
N GLU A 57 10.61 -6.47 -9.83
CA GLU A 57 10.33 -7.46 -10.88
C GLU A 57 9.16 -8.38 -10.55
N LEU A 58 9.03 -8.80 -9.29
CA LEU A 58 7.98 -9.73 -8.89
C LEU A 58 6.64 -9.04 -8.65
N PHE A 59 6.65 -7.80 -8.17
CA PHE A 59 5.42 -7.14 -7.74
C PHE A 59 5.09 -5.87 -8.52
N TRP A 60 5.91 -4.80 -8.42
CA TRP A 60 5.50 -3.49 -8.91
C TRP A 60 5.37 -3.39 -10.42
N LYS A 61 6.33 -3.92 -11.18
CA LYS A 61 6.27 -3.89 -12.66
C LYS A 61 5.10 -4.72 -13.19
N PRO A 62 4.89 -5.99 -12.76
CA PRO A 62 3.74 -6.76 -13.21
C PRO A 62 2.40 -6.13 -12.83
N LEU A 63 2.29 -5.57 -11.61
CA LEU A 63 1.07 -4.92 -11.17
C LEU A 63 0.76 -3.67 -12.00
N LYS A 64 1.73 -2.79 -12.18
CA LYS A 64 1.56 -1.56 -12.99
C LYS A 64 1.31 -1.86 -14.47
N HIS A 65 1.90 -2.93 -15.00
CA HIS A 65 1.58 -3.41 -16.34
C HIS A 65 0.13 -3.90 -16.43
N SER A 66 -0.32 -4.64 -15.44
CA SER A 66 -1.68 -5.19 -15.39
C SER A 66 -2.77 -4.15 -15.20
N LEU A 67 -2.58 -3.26 -14.23
CA LEU A 67 -3.50 -2.16 -13.91
C LEU A 67 -3.02 -0.89 -14.60
N THR A 68 -3.42 -0.69 -15.86
CA THR A 68 -3.02 0.50 -16.63
C THR A 68 -3.65 1.76 -16.06
N SER A 69 -2.95 2.88 -16.17
CA SER A 69 -3.35 4.17 -15.55
C SER A 69 -3.64 4.05 -14.06
N MET A 70 -2.86 3.21 -13.36
CA MET A 70 -3.04 2.96 -11.94
C MET A 70 -2.92 4.24 -11.12
N GLN A 71 -3.88 4.45 -10.22
CA GLN A 71 -3.93 5.54 -9.26
C GLN A 71 -4.09 4.99 -7.86
N ARG A 72 -3.39 5.58 -6.90
CA ARG A 72 -3.54 5.27 -5.48
C ARG A 72 -4.59 6.17 -4.86
N ARG A 73 -5.65 5.58 -4.36
CA ARG A 73 -6.62 6.25 -3.50
C ARG A 73 -6.33 5.89 -2.06
N ILE A 74 -6.04 6.88 -1.25
CA ILE A 74 -5.81 6.71 0.19
C ILE A 74 -7.12 7.00 0.93
N ASP A 75 -7.58 6.04 1.74
CA ASP A 75 -8.80 6.14 2.55
C ASP A 75 -8.48 6.31 4.04
N VAL A 76 -7.33 5.77 4.50
CA VAL A 76 -6.81 5.87 5.86
C VAL A 76 -5.32 6.18 5.78
N PHE A 77 -4.87 7.19 6.55
CA PHE A 77 -3.45 7.56 6.61
C PHE A 77 -3.11 8.18 7.96
N PHE A 78 -2.23 7.53 8.70
CA PHE A 78 -1.77 8.02 9.99
C PHE A 78 -0.37 7.48 10.31
N ALA A 79 0.24 8.02 11.37
CA ALA A 79 1.51 7.53 11.90
C ALA A 79 1.48 7.45 13.42
N GLY A 80 2.31 6.59 13.96
CA GLY A 80 2.45 6.40 15.40
C GLY A 80 3.72 5.65 15.77
N SER A 81 4.07 5.70 17.05
CA SER A 81 5.13 4.86 17.60
C SER A 81 4.60 3.47 17.93
N ASN A 82 5.39 2.46 17.63
CA ASN A 82 5.16 1.11 18.10
C ASN A 82 5.77 0.96 19.49
N TYR A 83 4.92 0.72 20.50
CA TYR A 83 5.35 0.53 21.88
C TYR A 83 5.63 -0.93 22.25
N ILE A 84 5.48 -1.85 21.29
CA ILE A 84 5.75 -3.29 21.52
C ILE A 84 7.24 -3.57 21.36
N ASP A 85 7.92 -2.85 20.47
CA ASP A 85 9.36 -2.96 20.33
C ASP A 85 10.10 -2.00 21.28
N ASP A 86 11.24 -2.41 21.77
CA ASP A 86 12.06 -1.63 22.73
C ASP A 86 12.62 -0.34 22.13
N ASN A 87 12.53 -0.17 20.80
CA ASN A 87 13.09 0.95 20.05
C ASN A 87 12.07 2.06 19.77
N ASN A 88 10.80 1.91 20.18
CA ASN A 88 9.74 2.85 19.88
C ASN A 88 9.72 3.25 18.39
N SER A 89 9.83 2.28 17.49
CA SER A 89 9.91 2.54 16.07
C SER A 89 8.68 3.28 15.56
N VAL A 90 8.90 4.19 14.61
CA VAL A 90 7.81 4.94 13.99
C VAL A 90 7.27 4.17 12.81
N TRP A 91 5.95 4.01 12.78
CA TRP A 91 5.24 3.39 11.66
C TRP A 91 4.27 4.38 11.04
N VAL A 92 4.25 4.38 9.70
CA VAL A 92 3.24 5.10 8.90
C VAL A 92 2.33 4.06 8.29
N CYS A 93 1.03 4.22 8.51
CA CYS A 93 0.01 3.30 8.05
C CYS A 93 -0.83 3.95 6.96
N SER A 94 -1.07 3.23 5.89
CA SER A 94 -1.92 3.63 4.77
C SER A 94 -2.84 2.49 4.39
N MET A 95 -4.12 2.79 4.17
CA MET A 95 -5.07 1.86 3.62
C MET A 95 -5.91 2.55 2.54
N GLY A 96 -6.27 1.80 1.52
CA GLY A 96 -7.05 2.34 0.41
C GLY A 96 -7.16 1.37 -0.75
N HIS A 97 -7.12 1.92 -1.97
CA HIS A 97 -7.27 1.16 -3.20
C HIS A 97 -6.24 1.59 -4.25
N LEU A 98 -5.64 0.62 -4.92
CA LEU A 98 -4.98 0.83 -6.20
C LEU A 98 -6.05 0.64 -7.28
N ILE A 99 -6.33 1.68 -8.03
CA ILE A 99 -7.44 1.74 -8.99
C ILE A 99 -6.84 1.86 -10.39
N GLY A 100 -7.23 1.00 -11.31
CA GLY A 100 -6.76 1.04 -12.69
C GLY A 100 -7.63 0.25 -13.64
N LEU A 101 -7.35 0.34 -14.93
CA LEU A 101 -7.96 -0.53 -15.93
C LEU A 101 -7.22 -1.88 -15.89
N PHE A 102 -7.93 -2.97 -15.63
CA PHE A 102 -7.33 -4.31 -15.60
C PHE A 102 -7.18 -4.83 -17.05
N ASP A 103 -6.09 -4.43 -17.70
CA ASP A 103 -5.87 -4.64 -19.14
C ASP A 103 -5.04 -5.87 -19.46
N PHE A 104 -4.17 -6.31 -18.54
CA PHE A 104 -3.30 -7.48 -18.77
C PHE A 104 -3.40 -8.46 -17.62
N PRO A 105 -3.15 -9.77 -17.87
CA PRO A 105 -3.23 -10.78 -16.82
C PRO A 105 -2.27 -10.51 -15.66
N TRP A 106 -2.72 -10.77 -14.43
CA TRP A 106 -1.88 -10.73 -13.23
C TRP A 106 -2.18 -11.93 -12.34
N LEU A 107 -1.14 -12.62 -11.88
CA LEU A 107 -1.25 -13.83 -11.05
C LEU A 107 -2.17 -14.91 -11.65
N GLY A 108 -2.20 -15.05 -12.98
CA GLY A 108 -3.09 -15.98 -13.65
C GLY A 108 -4.56 -15.52 -13.77
N ILE A 109 -4.91 -14.37 -13.18
CA ILE A 109 -6.26 -13.78 -13.29
C ILE A 109 -6.39 -13.12 -14.66
N LYS A 110 -7.44 -13.47 -15.39
CA LYS A 110 -7.71 -12.89 -16.73
C LYS A 110 -8.19 -11.44 -16.59
N PRO A 111 -7.73 -10.54 -17.47
CA PRO A 111 -8.11 -9.14 -17.43
C PRO A 111 -9.58 -8.93 -17.82
N THR A 112 -10.22 -7.97 -17.16
CA THR A 112 -11.62 -7.63 -17.40
C THR A 112 -11.80 -6.53 -18.43
N LYS A 113 -10.75 -5.76 -18.74
CA LYS A 113 -10.80 -4.53 -19.53
C LYS A 113 -11.71 -3.45 -18.91
N LYS A 114 -11.90 -3.52 -17.59
CA LYS A 114 -12.75 -2.61 -16.82
C LYS A 114 -11.97 -1.98 -15.69
N LEU A 115 -12.52 -0.90 -15.16
CA LEU A 115 -12.01 -0.29 -13.94
C LEU A 115 -12.07 -1.33 -12.81
N THR A 116 -10.96 -1.48 -12.13
CA THR A 116 -10.78 -2.49 -11.06
C THR A 116 -10.11 -1.82 -9.87
N MET A 117 -10.48 -2.26 -8.69
CA MET A 117 -9.97 -1.75 -7.42
C MET A 117 -9.28 -2.87 -6.66
N LEU A 118 -7.98 -2.74 -6.44
CA LEU A 118 -7.22 -3.61 -5.55
C LEU A 118 -7.10 -2.93 -4.19
N ARG A 119 -7.84 -3.41 -3.19
CA ARG A 119 -7.74 -2.92 -1.81
C ARG A 119 -6.38 -3.24 -1.25
N TYR A 120 -5.81 -2.30 -0.50
CA TYR A 120 -4.54 -2.50 0.18
C TYR A 120 -4.55 -1.93 1.60
N ALA A 121 -3.65 -2.48 2.43
CA ALA A 121 -3.18 -1.89 3.67
C ALA A 121 -1.65 -2.01 3.70
N GLU A 122 -0.97 -0.91 3.93
CA GLU A 122 0.48 -0.79 3.89
C GLU A 122 0.98 -0.16 5.19
N PHE A 123 2.02 -0.77 5.77
CA PHE A 123 2.64 -0.32 7.01
C PHE A 123 4.13 -0.13 6.73
N HIS A 124 4.62 1.08 6.93
CA HIS A 124 6.01 1.44 6.71
C HIS A 124 6.71 1.76 8.02
N LYS A 125 7.74 1.00 8.36
CA LYS A 125 8.65 1.33 9.46
C LYS A 125 9.66 2.34 8.97
N ILE A 126 9.80 3.44 9.71
CA ILE A 126 10.71 4.53 9.35
C ILE A 126 11.88 4.55 10.33
N GLU A 127 13.08 4.47 9.80
CA GLU A 127 14.34 4.56 10.54
C GLU A 127 15.32 5.44 9.78
N ASN A 128 15.94 6.38 10.49
CA ASN A 128 16.97 7.29 9.92
C ASN A 128 16.53 8.02 8.64
N GLY A 129 15.25 8.40 8.54
CA GLY A 129 14.71 9.08 7.37
C GLY A 129 14.56 8.20 6.13
N LYS A 130 14.51 6.88 6.29
CA LYS A 130 14.30 5.88 5.25
C LYS A 130 13.23 4.88 5.68
N ILE A 131 12.59 4.24 4.71
CA ILE A 131 11.71 3.10 4.95
C ILE A 131 12.60 1.87 5.18
N SER A 132 12.58 1.32 6.39
CA SER A 132 13.38 0.12 6.73
C SER A 132 12.60 -1.16 6.56
N GLU A 133 11.28 -1.12 6.72
CA GLU A 133 10.40 -2.28 6.52
C GLU A 133 9.07 -1.82 5.94
N THR A 134 8.51 -2.63 5.05
CA THR A 134 7.13 -2.51 4.59
C THR A 134 6.41 -3.84 4.77
N ALA A 135 5.25 -3.79 5.42
CA ALA A 135 4.28 -4.89 5.37
C ALA A 135 3.12 -4.47 4.47
N PHE A 136 2.94 -5.20 3.36
CA PHE A 136 1.97 -4.86 2.34
C PHE A 136 0.94 -5.96 2.17
N TYR A 137 -0.30 -5.64 2.49
CA TYR A 137 -1.46 -6.51 2.40
C TYR A 137 -2.38 -6.01 1.29
N PHE A 138 -2.85 -6.90 0.41
CA PHE A 138 -3.75 -6.56 -0.69
C PHE A 138 -4.71 -7.72 -0.98
N ASP A 139 -5.89 -7.38 -1.45
CA ASP A 139 -7.05 -8.29 -1.53
C ASP A 139 -7.14 -8.97 -2.91
N ILE A 140 -6.29 -9.99 -3.13
CA ILE A 140 -6.35 -10.83 -4.35
C ILE A 140 -7.70 -11.51 -4.51
N PRO A 141 -8.32 -12.12 -3.47
CA PRO A 141 -9.64 -12.70 -3.60
C PRO A 141 -10.71 -11.73 -4.12
N HIS A 142 -10.68 -10.48 -3.67
CA HIS A 142 -11.60 -9.46 -4.17
C HIS A 142 -11.30 -9.07 -5.63
N LEU A 143 -10.04 -9.02 -6.04
CA LEU A 143 -9.67 -8.85 -7.45
C LEU A 143 -10.22 -10.00 -8.30
N MET A 144 -10.09 -11.25 -7.82
CA MET A 144 -10.65 -12.42 -8.49
C MET A 144 -12.18 -12.31 -8.65
N LEU A 145 -12.90 -11.90 -7.60
CA LEU A 145 -14.35 -11.67 -7.67
C LEU A 145 -14.72 -10.62 -8.73
N GLN A 146 -14.01 -9.51 -8.80
CA GLN A 146 -14.20 -8.49 -9.83
C GLN A 146 -13.94 -9.04 -11.24
N ALA A 147 -13.04 -10.01 -11.37
CA ALA A 147 -12.74 -10.69 -12.63
C ALA A 147 -13.70 -11.85 -12.95
N GLY A 148 -14.72 -12.08 -12.13
CA GLY A 148 -15.72 -13.14 -12.34
C GLY A 148 -15.30 -14.51 -11.81
N TYR A 149 -14.26 -14.60 -10.98
CA TYR A 149 -13.84 -15.82 -10.31
C TYR A 149 -14.25 -15.77 -8.84
N SER A 150 -14.87 -16.83 -8.33
CA SER A 150 -15.10 -16.96 -6.89
C SER A 150 -14.10 -17.95 -6.30
N PRO A 151 -13.07 -17.49 -5.55
CA PRO A 151 -12.14 -18.40 -4.88
C PRO A 151 -12.74 -19.05 -3.62
N PHE A 152 -13.91 -18.59 -3.20
CA PHE A 152 -14.63 -19.08 -2.02
C PHE A 152 -16.03 -19.60 -2.39
N PRO A 153 -16.67 -20.40 -1.52
CA PRO A 153 -18.09 -20.72 -1.64
C PRO A 153 -18.97 -19.47 -1.75
N ASP A 154 -20.17 -19.64 -2.29
CA ASP A 154 -21.13 -18.54 -2.43
C ASP A 154 -21.32 -17.82 -1.11
N GLN A 155 -21.06 -16.52 -1.11
CA GLN A 155 -21.23 -15.70 0.08
C GLN A 155 -22.71 -15.36 0.29
N ARG A 156 -23.10 -15.39 1.54
CA ARG A 156 -24.48 -15.06 1.95
C ARG A 156 -24.68 -13.59 2.31
N ALA A 157 -23.59 -12.80 2.29
CA ALA A 157 -23.59 -11.38 2.58
C ALA A 157 -23.22 -10.55 1.35
N ALA A 158 -23.41 -9.24 1.39
CA ALA A 158 -23.07 -8.35 0.29
C ALA A 158 -21.57 -8.36 -0.03
N HIS A 159 -21.24 -8.46 -1.31
CA HIS A 159 -19.86 -8.43 -1.84
C HIS A 159 -19.43 -7.02 -2.26
N LEU A 160 -19.88 -6.02 -1.56
CA LEU A 160 -19.61 -4.65 -1.94
C LEU A 160 -18.15 -4.28 -1.67
N ILE A 161 -17.57 -3.50 -2.58
CA ILE A 161 -16.36 -2.75 -2.29
C ILE A 161 -16.67 -1.87 -1.09
N GLN A 162 -15.93 -2.06 0.00
CA GLN A 162 -16.08 -1.23 1.18
C GLN A 162 -15.38 0.11 0.89
N PRO A 163 -16.09 1.22 0.74
CA PRO A 163 -15.47 2.52 0.66
C PRO A 163 -14.75 2.81 1.97
N GLY A 164 -13.75 3.68 1.91
CA GLY A 164 -13.14 4.22 3.12
C GLY A 164 -14.13 5.09 3.90
N PRO A 165 -13.73 5.61 5.08
CA PRO A 165 -14.57 6.51 5.87
C PRO A 165 -15.06 7.68 5.02
N ALA A 166 -16.37 7.87 4.95
CA ALA A 166 -16.98 8.93 4.14
C ALA A 166 -16.60 10.35 4.64
N PRO A 167 -16.41 10.59 5.95
CA PRO A 167 -15.97 11.88 6.47
C PRO A 167 -14.49 12.20 6.20
N HIS A 168 -13.71 11.24 5.73
CA HIS A 168 -12.25 11.35 5.58
C HIS A 168 -11.49 11.69 6.88
N ASP A 169 -12.08 11.44 8.02
CA ASP A 169 -11.48 11.67 9.34
C ASP A 169 -10.32 10.73 9.69
N ALA A 170 -10.14 9.66 8.91
CA ALA A 170 -9.00 8.76 9.01
C ALA A 170 -7.78 9.21 8.17
N LEU A 171 -7.87 10.35 7.47
CA LEU A 171 -6.78 10.95 6.68
C LEU A 171 -6.04 11.99 7.51
N LEU A 172 -5.09 11.55 8.32
CA LEU A 172 -4.34 12.42 9.23
C LEU A 172 -3.06 12.94 8.56
N PHE A 173 -3.22 13.83 7.58
CA PHE A 173 -2.08 14.46 6.88
C PHE A 173 -1.40 15.56 7.69
N SER A 174 -2.11 16.24 8.59
CA SER A 174 -1.59 17.25 9.50
C SER A 174 -1.34 16.70 10.90
N ASP A 175 -0.72 17.49 11.78
CA ASP A 175 -0.64 17.15 13.19
C ASP A 175 -2.05 17.11 13.79
N ALA A 176 -2.38 16.02 14.44
CA ALA A 176 -3.60 15.94 15.22
C ALA A 176 -3.47 16.82 16.46
N ASP A 177 -4.47 17.63 16.74
CA ASP A 177 -4.59 18.29 18.04
C ASP A 177 -5.05 17.25 19.08
N PHE A 178 -4.08 16.72 19.84
CA PHE A 178 -4.34 15.72 20.87
C PHE A 178 -5.08 16.25 22.09
N THR A 179 -5.41 17.55 22.14
CA THR A 179 -6.10 18.14 23.28
C THR A 179 -7.60 17.86 23.27
N GLU A 180 -8.22 17.63 22.12
CA GLU A 180 -9.65 17.33 22.02
C GLU A 180 -10.05 15.90 22.40
N GLY A 181 -9.12 14.95 22.38
CA GLY A 181 -9.39 13.53 22.73
C GLY A 181 -9.36 13.18 24.22
N LYS A 182 -9.24 14.16 25.11
CA LYS A 182 -9.16 13.98 26.56
C LYS A 182 -10.39 14.46 27.32
N LYS A 183 -11.54 14.53 26.66
CA LYS A 183 -12.80 14.79 27.34
C LYS A 183 -13.58 13.50 27.55
#